data_c7d3e4669c4440c6f0c9041af84c4723
#
_entry.id   c7d3e4669c4440c6f0c9041af84c4723
#
_cell.length_a   1.000
_cell.length_b   1.000
_cell.length_c   1.000
_cell.angle_alpha   90.00
_cell.angle_beta   90.00
_cell.angle_gamma   90.00
#
_symmetry.space_group_name_H-M   'P 1'
#
loop_
_entity.id
_entity.type
_entity.pdbx_description
1 polymer ?
#
loop_
_entity_poly.entity_id
_entity_poly.type
_entity_poly.pdbx_seq_one_letter_code
_entity_poly.pdbx_strand_id
1 'polypeptide(L)'
;MKTLYITDLDGTLLDANSQVSAEAVEVLNPMLDNGLLFTVATARTPATVVPMLSRLHTRLPFIVLNGAATWDSQKGDYSRVNVIPQATVEAVCAVYRRHGLNPLIYRRHGSIIHAHHQGTLSAQEQQFVDERKGLALKKFILNSPDYLHSPDETMLIFSMQDYERLRPIYEEVTATIQCSAVFYHDIFDPSAGLLEIYAPGVSKAAAVKQMQTEVGVEQVVVFGDNRNDIPMMQVATHSVAVENAFPEVKAVASEVIAPNTANAVPLYIRDHRS
;
A
#
# COMPACT_ATOMS: atom_id res chain seq x y z
N MET A 1 9.10 -18.30 -20.88
CA MET A 1 9.26 -16.83 -20.67
C MET A 1 9.32 -16.57 -19.18
N LYS A 2 10.06 -15.57 -18.71
CA LYS A 2 10.08 -15.26 -17.28
C LYS A 2 8.80 -14.51 -16.91
N THR A 3 8.11 -14.96 -15.88
CA THR A 3 6.89 -14.35 -15.35
C THR A 3 7.17 -13.65 -14.03
N LEU A 4 6.70 -12.41 -13.88
CA LEU A 4 6.72 -11.65 -12.63
C LEU A 4 5.39 -11.85 -11.91
N TYR A 5 5.43 -12.31 -10.68
CA TYR A 5 4.28 -12.48 -9.82
C TYR A 5 4.22 -11.35 -8.79
N ILE A 6 3.09 -10.66 -8.73
CA ILE A 6 2.86 -9.54 -7.79
C ILE A 6 1.56 -9.81 -7.03
N THR A 7 1.62 -9.82 -5.72
CA THR A 7 0.42 -10.06 -4.88
C THR A 7 0.13 -8.88 -3.98
N ASP A 8 -1.16 -8.58 -3.78
CA ASP A 8 -1.55 -7.83 -2.59
C ASP A 8 -1.29 -8.65 -1.33
N LEU A 9 -1.34 -8.01 -0.17
CA LEU A 9 -1.08 -8.64 1.13
C LEU A 9 -2.36 -8.99 1.87
N ASP A 10 -3.10 -7.97 2.30
CA ASP A 10 -4.26 -8.13 3.18
C ASP A 10 -5.42 -8.76 2.43
N GLY A 11 -5.94 -9.88 2.95
CA GLY A 11 -7.01 -10.60 2.26
C GLY A 11 -6.56 -11.39 1.02
N THR A 12 -5.28 -11.33 0.62
CA THR A 12 -4.75 -12.01 -0.56
C THR A 12 -3.62 -13.01 -0.23
N LEU A 13 -2.44 -12.53 0.16
CA LEU A 13 -1.32 -13.40 0.56
C LEU A 13 -1.36 -13.76 2.04
N LEU A 14 -1.77 -12.82 2.89
CA LEU A 14 -1.79 -12.99 4.33
C LEU A 14 -2.98 -13.84 4.77
N ASP A 15 -2.78 -14.61 5.84
CA ASP A 15 -3.83 -15.39 6.48
C ASP A 15 -4.79 -14.52 7.33
N ALA A 16 -5.73 -15.16 8.02
CA ALA A 16 -6.69 -14.48 8.91
C ALA A 16 -6.04 -13.72 10.08
N ASN A 17 -4.77 -14.00 10.39
CA ASN A 17 -4.00 -13.33 11.44
C ASN A 17 -3.11 -12.21 10.89
N SER A 18 -3.29 -11.83 9.64
CA SER A 18 -2.43 -10.86 8.92
C SER A 18 -0.95 -11.29 8.91
N GLN A 19 -0.69 -12.58 8.74
CA GLN A 19 0.66 -13.15 8.69
C GLN A 19 0.86 -13.99 7.42
N VAL A 20 2.11 -14.06 6.94
CA VAL A 20 2.49 -15.09 5.95
C VAL A 20 2.53 -16.43 6.69
N SER A 21 1.66 -17.37 6.30
CA SER A 21 1.56 -18.66 6.95
C SER A 21 2.87 -19.48 6.84
N ALA A 22 3.06 -20.43 7.72
CA ALA A 22 4.22 -21.35 7.65
C ALA A 22 4.24 -22.12 6.33
N GLU A 23 3.07 -22.59 5.88
CA GLU A 23 2.92 -23.31 4.61
C GLU A 23 3.27 -22.42 3.40
N ALA A 24 2.81 -21.15 3.40
CA ALA A 24 3.19 -20.20 2.36
C ALA A 24 4.71 -20.01 2.27
N VAL A 25 5.39 -19.92 3.41
CA VAL A 25 6.87 -19.84 3.47
C VAL A 25 7.54 -21.10 2.92
N GLU A 26 7.06 -22.29 3.31
CA GLU A 26 7.57 -23.57 2.82
C GLU A 26 7.39 -23.75 1.30
N VAL A 27 6.31 -23.24 0.75
CA VAL A 27 6.04 -23.29 -0.70
C VAL A 27 6.85 -22.25 -1.46
N LEU A 28 6.88 -20.98 -0.99
CA LEU A 28 7.49 -19.89 -1.75
C LEU A 28 9.02 -19.87 -1.68
N ASN A 29 9.64 -20.14 -0.53
CA ASN A 29 11.09 -19.97 -0.39
C ASN A 29 11.92 -20.84 -1.34
N PRO A 30 11.63 -22.15 -1.53
CA PRO A 30 12.36 -22.95 -2.53
C PRO A 30 12.24 -22.37 -3.95
N MET A 31 11.11 -21.77 -4.29
CA MET A 31 10.93 -21.13 -5.60
C MET A 31 11.70 -19.81 -5.71
N LEU A 32 11.68 -18.99 -4.64
CA LEU A 32 12.43 -17.74 -4.55
C LEU A 32 13.94 -17.98 -4.64
N ASP A 33 14.45 -19.01 -3.97
CA ASP A 33 15.86 -19.42 -4.02
C ASP A 33 16.25 -19.88 -5.43
N ASN A 34 15.33 -20.47 -6.17
CA ASN A 34 15.48 -20.89 -7.56
C ASN A 34 15.13 -19.78 -8.59
N GLY A 35 15.04 -18.52 -8.16
CA GLY A 35 14.92 -17.36 -9.05
C GLY A 35 13.51 -16.99 -9.48
N LEU A 36 12.46 -17.40 -8.73
CA LEU A 36 11.11 -16.89 -8.92
C LEU A 36 11.11 -15.35 -8.80
N LEU A 37 10.58 -14.67 -9.81
CA LEU A 37 10.37 -13.23 -9.77
C LEU A 37 9.05 -12.95 -9.04
N PHE A 38 9.14 -12.57 -7.79
CA PHE A 38 8.00 -12.35 -6.91
C PHE A 38 8.17 -11.10 -6.07
N THR A 39 7.12 -10.33 -5.95
CA THR A 39 7.05 -9.18 -5.05
C THR A 39 5.60 -8.92 -4.60
N VAL A 40 5.42 -7.89 -3.78
CA VAL A 40 4.12 -7.47 -3.25
C VAL A 40 3.76 -6.06 -3.68
N ALA A 41 2.45 -5.76 -3.76
CA ALA A 41 1.92 -4.41 -4.00
C ALA A 41 0.81 -4.10 -2.99
N THR A 42 1.10 -3.22 -2.02
CA THR A 42 0.24 -2.98 -0.86
C THR A 42 0.07 -1.50 -0.53
N ALA A 43 -1.03 -1.15 0.15
CA ALA A 43 -1.21 0.15 0.78
C ALA A 43 -0.31 0.35 2.03
N ARG A 44 0.20 -0.73 2.60
CA ARG A 44 1.02 -0.70 3.82
C ARG A 44 2.34 0.05 3.62
N THR A 45 2.90 0.54 4.73
CA THR A 45 4.24 1.14 4.80
C THR A 45 5.32 0.08 5.03
N PRO A 46 6.60 0.34 4.72
CA PRO A 46 7.70 -0.57 5.06
C PRO A 46 7.73 -0.97 6.53
N ALA A 47 7.30 -0.08 7.44
CA ALA A 47 7.27 -0.35 8.87
C ALA A 47 6.45 -1.60 9.26
N THR A 48 5.41 -1.93 8.48
CA THR A 48 4.60 -3.14 8.69
C THR A 48 4.97 -4.26 7.72
N VAL A 49 5.31 -3.93 6.47
CA VAL A 49 5.61 -4.93 5.43
C VAL A 49 6.90 -5.71 5.72
N VAL A 50 7.95 -5.00 6.13
CA VAL A 50 9.27 -5.61 6.36
C VAL A 50 9.22 -6.74 7.40
N PRO A 51 8.66 -6.53 8.61
CA PRO A 51 8.54 -7.63 9.57
C PRO A 51 7.61 -8.75 9.09
N MET A 52 6.52 -8.44 8.37
CA MET A 52 5.58 -9.46 7.85
C MET A 52 6.23 -10.40 6.84
N LEU A 53 7.09 -9.86 5.97
CA LEU A 53 7.73 -10.61 4.90
C LEU A 53 9.13 -11.14 5.27
N SER A 54 9.58 -10.92 6.51
CA SER A 54 10.95 -11.27 6.96
C SER A 54 11.33 -12.75 6.82
N ARG A 55 10.33 -13.65 6.75
CA ARG A 55 10.53 -15.08 6.55
C ARG A 55 10.61 -15.49 5.07
N LEU A 56 10.28 -14.59 4.13
CA LEU A 56 10.34 -14.87 2.70
C LEU A 56 11.69 -14.40 2.11
N HIS A 57 12.31 -15.22 1.27
CA HIS A 57 13.58 -14.93 0.60
C HIS A 57 13.40 -14.04 -0.64
N THR A 58 12.59 -12.98 -0.51
CA THR A 58 12.29 -12.05 -1.60
C THR A 58 13.54 -11.27 -2.02
N ARG A 59 13.68 -11.03 -3.33
CA ARG A 59 14.83 -10.30 -3.93
C ARG A 59 14.42 -9.01 -4.62
N LEU A 60 13.16 -8.92 -5.07
CA LEU A 60 12.64 -7.72 -5.72
C LEU A 60 12.17 -6.71 -4.67
N PRO A 61 12.25 -5.40 -4.96
CA PRO A 61 11.69 -4.37 -4.10
C PRO A 61 10.19 -4.54 -3.92
N PHE A 62 9.66 -4.21 -2.73
CA PHE A 62 8.24 -4.20 -2.44
C PHE A 62 7.59 -2.91 -2.95
N ILE A 63 6.46 -3.01 -3.62
CA ILE A 63 5.60 -1.86 -3.93
C ILE A 63 4.78 -1.55 -2.68
N VAL A 64 5.00 -0.38 -2.09
CA VAL A 64 4.39 0.06 -0.83
C VAL A 64 3.64 1.37 -1.02
N LEU A 65 2.77 1.73 -0.06
CA LEU A 65 1.99 2.98 -0.10
C LEU A 65 1.20 3.10 -1.42
N ASN A 66 0.50 2.04 -1.84
CA ASN A 66 -0.27 1.99 -3.09
C ASN A 66 0.55 2.37 -4.34
N GLY A 67 1.88 2.18 -4.32
CA GLY A 67 2.78 2.53 -5.42
C GLY A 67 3.45 3.90 -5.28
N ALA A 68 3.21 4.65 -4.20
CA ALA A 68 3.94 5.88 -3.94
C ALA A 68 5.43 5.65 -3.71
N ALA A 69 5.82 4.44 -3.27
CA ALA A 69 7.22 4.09 -3.11
C ALA A 69 7.49 2.61 -3.41
N THR A 70 8.76 2.29 -3.65
CA THR A 70 9.28 0.92 -3.62
C THR A 70 10.36 0.80 -2.55
N TRP A 71 10.34 -0.30 -1.81
CA TRP A 71 11.25 -0.60 -0.72
C TRP A 71 12.16 -1.76 -1.09
N ASP A 72 13.47 -1.53 -1.10
CA ASP A 72 14.49 -2.55 -1.30
C ASP A 72 14.87 -3.18 0.05
N SER A 73 14.38 -4.40 0.30
CA SER A 73 14.63 -5.11 1.55
C SER A 73 16.10 -5.52 1.74
N GLN A 74 16.86 -5.64 0.66
CA GLN A 74 18.28 -5.99 0.70
C GLN A 74 19.13 -4.80 1.17
N LYS A 75 18.74 -3.59 0.77
CA LYS A 75 19.40 -2.35 1.18
C LYS A 75 18.85 -1.74 2.47
N GLY A 76 17.62 -2.15 2.86
CA GLY A 76 16.91 -1.55 3.99
C GLY A 76 16.54 -0.09 3.74
N ASP A 77 16.24 0.29 2.49
CA ASP A 77 15.90 1.67 2.11
C ASP A 77 14.94 1.70 0.91
N TYR A 78 14.40 2.87 0.64
CA TYR A 78 13.58 3.13 -0.53
C TYR A 78 14.43 3.11 -1.80
N SER A 79 14.02 2.34 -2.80
CA SER A 79 14.62 2.36 -4.14
C SER A 79 13.99 3.42 -5.04
N ARG A 80 12.76 3.84 -4.73
CA ARG A 80 12.03 4.91 -5.43
C ARG A 80 10.99 5.54 -4.53
N VAL A 81 10.76 6.85 -4.72
CA VAL A 81 9.69 7.60 -4.06
C VAL A 81 9.03 8.54 -5.07
N ASN A 82 7.69 8.56 -5.09
CA ASN A 82 6.90 9.55 -5.82
C ASN A 82 6.51 10.66 -4.84
N VAL A 83 7.19 11.79 -4.95
CA VAL A 83 7.08 12.90 -3.99
C VAL A 83 5.87 13.77 -4.30
N ILE A 84 5.05 14.08 -3.28
CA ILE A 84 4.01 15.10 -3.36
C ILE A 84 4.67 16.47 -3.33
N PRO A 85 4.47 17.33 -4.35
CA PRO A 85 5.03 18.68 -4.36
C PRO A 85 4.59 19.48 -3.13
N GLN A 86 5.47 20.31 -2.57
CA GLN A 86 5.20 21.12 -1.36
C GLN A 86 3.94 22.00 -1.54
N ALA A 87 3.76 22.62 -2.71
CA ALA A 87 2.57 23.41 -2.99
C ALA A 87 1.26 22.58 -2.92
N THR A 88 1.32 21.30 -3.33
CA THR A 88 0.19 20.36 -3.20
C THR A 88 -0.07 20.02 -1.74
N VAL A 89 0.98 19.79 -0.93
CA VAL A 89 0.84 19.55 0.52
C VAL A 89 0.13 20.73 1.18
N GLU A 90 0.55 21.96 0.89
CA GLU A 90 -0.04 23.19 1.44
C GLU A 90 -1.50 23.34 1.02
N ALA A 91 -1.81 23.11 -0.25
CA ALA A 91 -3.16 23.19 -0.79
C ALA A 91 -4.10 22.16 -0.11
N VAL A 92 -3.67 20.91 0.00
CA VAL A 92 -4.42 19.85 0.69
C VAL A 92 -4.63 20.20 2.16
N CYS A 93 -3.59 20.60 2.87
CA CYS A 93 -3.71 21.00 4.28
C CYS A 93 -4.61 22.24 4.47
N ALA A 94 -4.69 23.14 3.48
CA ALA A 94 -5.62 24.25 3.51
C ALA A 94 -7.08 23.79 3.38
N VAL A 95 -7.36 22.78 2.54
CA VAL A 95 -8.69 22.13 2.50
C VAL A 95 -9.04 21.54 3.87
N TYR A 96 -8.17 20.70 4.41
CA TYR A 96 -8.39 20.09 5.74
C TYR A 96 -8.70 21.13 6.83
N ARG A 97 -7.94 22.22 6.89
CA ARG A 97 -8.16 23.30 7.87
C ARG A 97 -9.52 23.98 7.73
N ARG A 98 -10.03 24.16 6.49
CA ARG A 98 -11.39 24.69 6.28
C ARG A 98 -12.48 23.80 6.89
N HIS A 99 -12.22 22.48 6.92
CA HIS A 99 -13.10 21.49 7.54
C HIS A 99 -12.78 21.21 9.03
N GLY A 100 -11.87 22.01 9.64
CA GLY A 100 -11.50 21.88 11.06
C GLY A 100 -10.70 20.63 11.39
N LEU A 101 -9.96 20.07 10.40
CA LEU A 101 -9.14 18.88 10.55
C LEU A 101 -7.69 19.15 10.14
N ASN A 102 -6.80 18.26 10.56
CA ASN A 102 -5.41 18.19 10.11
C ASN A 102 -5.06 16.73 9.77
N PRO A 103 -4.48 16.44 8.60
CA PRO A 103 -4.07 15.08 8.27
C PRO A 103 -2.73 14.70 8.91
N LEU A 104 -2.41 13.42 8.90
CA LEU A 104 -1.05 12.92 9.08
C LEU A 104 -0.27 13.10 7.76
N ILE A 105 0.90 13.75 7.81
CA ILE A 105 1.78 13.93 6.65
C ILE A 105 2.95 12.97 6.80
N TYR A 106 3.06 11.98 5.89
CA TYR A 106 4.11 10.97 5.91
C TYR A 106 5.28 11.45 5.05
N ARG A 107 6.41 11.66 5.68
CA ARG A 107 7.65 12.10 5.05
C ARG A 107 8.74 11.07 5.16
N ARG A 108 9.55 10.98 4.13
CA ARG A 108 10.76 10.16 4.14
C ARG A 108 11.87 10.90 4.85
N HIS A 109 12.35 10.35 5.95
CA HIS A 109 13.56 10.79 6.66
C HIS A 109 14.59 9.65 6.64
N GLY A 110 15.50 9.65 5.66
CA GLY A 110 16.32 8.48 5.37
C GLY A 110 15.45 7.26 5.01
N SER A 111 15.63 6.15 5.70
CA SER A 111 14.81 4.94 5.55
C SER A 111 13.55 4.93 6.44
N ILE A 112 13.36 5.93 7.31
CA ILE A 112 12.26 5.99 8.28
C ILE A 112 11.15 6.90 7.77
N ILE A 113 9.89 6.56 8.04
CA ILE A 113 8.76 7.47 7.85
C ILE A 113 8.60 8.33 9.10
N HIS A 114 8.65 9.64 8.93
CA HIS A 114 8.15 10.60 9.90
C HIS A 114 6.70 10.95 9.57
N ALA A 115 5.76 10.52 10.40
CA ALA A 115 4.34 10.85 10.28
C ALA A 115 4.04 12.07 11.16
N HIS A 116 3.98 13.24 10.53
CA HIS A 116 3.73 14.51 11.22
C HIS A 116 2.24 14.76 11.38
N HIS A 117 1.81 15.23 12.56
CA HIS A 117 0.45 15.69 12.80
C HIS A 117 0.46 16.98 13.64
N GLN A 118 -0.56 17.81 13.43
CA GLN A 118 -0.76 19.06 14.17
C GLN A 118 -2.15 19.07 14.83
N GLY A 119 -2.21 19.49 16.07
CA GLY A 119 -3.46 19.58 16.85
C GLY A 119 -3.79 18.26 17.57
N THR A 120 -5.06 18.09 17.92
CA THR A 120 -5.56 16.93 18.65
C THR A 120 -5.94 15.82 17.67
N LEU A 121 -5.45 14.62 17.91
CA LEU A 121 -5.85 13.42 17.19
C LEU A 121 -7.31 13.06 17.51
N SER A 122 -8.05 12.53 16.54
CA SER A 122 -9.33 11.86 16.82
C SER A 122 -9.10 10.57 17.63
N ALA A 123 -10.16 9.96 18.11
CA ALA A 123 -10.07 8.68 18.81
C ALA A 123 -9.50 7.58 17.89
N GLN A 124 -9.94 7.56 16.63
CA GLN A 124 -9.45 6.60 15.61
C GLN A 124 -7.97 6.83 15.27
N GLU A 125 -7.56 8.10 15.09
CA GLU A 125 -6.15 8.44 14.84
C GLU A 125 -5.27 8.12 16.05
N GLN A 126 -5.76 8.38 17.27
CA GLN A 126 -5.03 8.05 18.49
C GLN A 126 -4.80 6.55 18.61
N GLN A 127 -5.83 5.73 18.37
CA GLN A 127 -5.71 4.27 18.35
C GLN A 127 -4.71 3.83 17.28
N PHE A 128 -4.84 4.36 16.07
CA PHE A 128 -3.92 4.07 14.95
C PHE A 128 -2.46 4.38 15.30
N VAL A 129 -2.21 5.52 15.96
CA VAL A 129 -0.88 5.92 16.44
C VAL A 129 -0.38 4.98 17.52
N ASP A 130 -1.21 4.66 18.53
CA ASP A 130 -0.83 3.83 19.67
C ASP A 130 -0.44 2.42 19.26
N GLU A 131 -1.13 1.82 18.29
CA GLU A 131 -0.83 0.51 17.73
C GLU A 131 0.50 0.49 16.93
N ARG A 132 0.95 1.64 16.42
CA ARG A 132 2.06 1.72 15.44
C ARG A 132 3.27 2.53 15.92
N LYS A 133 3.21 3.20 17.08
CA LYS A 133 4.30 4.05 17.61
C LYS A 133 5.59 3.29 17.95
N GLY A 134 5.49 1.95 18.10
CA GLY A 134 6.66 1.08 18.37
C GLY A 134 7.33 0.50 17.13
N LEU A 135 6.85 0.80 15.93
CA LEU A 135 7.41 0.26 14.68
C LEU A 135 8.76 0.91 14.33
N ALA A 136 9.77 0.08 14.02
CA ALA A 136 11.15 0.55 13.80
C ALA A 136 11.30 1.56 12.66
N LEU A 137 10.53 1.39 11.56
CA LEU A 137 10.63 2.23 10.36
C LEU A 137 9.57 3.35 10.30
N LYS A 138 8.93 3.67 11.43
CA LYS A 138 7.95 4.77 11.51
C LYS A 138 8.07 5.51 12.83
N LYS A 139 7.99 6.84 12.76
CA LYS A 139 7.97 7.74 13.90
C LYS A 139 6.80 8.71 13.76
N PHE A 140 5.99 8.86 14.82
CA PHE A 140 4.97 9.90 14.85
C PHE A 140 5.55 11.16 15.48
N ILE A 141 5.42 12.31 14.80
CA ILE A 141 5.91 13.62 15.20
C ILE A 141 4.68 14.53 15.42
N LEU A 142 4.28 14.65 16.67
CA LEU A 142 3.07 15.40 17.01
C LEU A 142 3.40 16.85 17.38
N ASN A 143 2.60 17.80 16.89
CA ASN A 143 2.71 19.22 17.18
C ASN A 143 4.09 19.85 16.91
N SER A 144 4.75 19.38 15.83
CA SER A 144 6.03 19.91 15.39
C SER A 144 5.84 21.23 14.64
N PRO A 145 6.77 22.22 14.81
CA PRO A 145 6.78 23.41 13.97
C PRO A 145 7.00 23.08 12.47
N ASP A 146 7.61 21.92 12.16
CA ASP A 146 7.87 21.46 10.79
C ASP A 146 6.66 20.74 10.15
N TYR A 147 5.47 20.84 10.75
CA TYR A 147 4.28 20.13 10.25
C TYR A 147 3.98 20.44 8.78
N LEU A 148 3.98 21.70 8.37
CA LEU A 148 3.73 22.09 6.97
C LEU A 148 5.01 22.13 6.14
N HIS A 149 6.11 22.60 6.71
CA HIS A 149 7.36 22.85 6.00
C HIS A 149 8.47 21.98 6.58
N SER A 150 8.90 21.02 5.80
CA SER A 150 10.01 20.13 6.14
C SER A 150 10.90 19.94 4.90
N PRO A 151 12.20 19.77 5.05
CA PRO A 151 13.06 19.38 3.94
C PRO A 151 12.82 17.94 3.47
N ASP A 152 12.12 17.13 4.28
CA ASP A 152 11.87 15.73 4.00
C ASP A 152 10.78 15.54 2.91
N GLU A 153 10.96 14.55 2.06
CA GLU A 153 10.07 14.23 0.93
C GLU A 153 8.71 13.70 1.40
N THR A 154 7.63 14.39 1.06
CA THR A 154 6.25 13.92 1.38
C THR A 154 5.81 12.84 0.41
N MET A 155 5.44 11.66 0.94
CA MET A 155 5.00 10.51 0.17
C MET A 155 3.49 10.27 0.24
N LEU A 156 2.86 10.63 1.35
CA LEU A 156 1.44 10.37 1.62
C LEU A 156 0.89 11.43 2.57
N ILE A 157 -0.32 11.91 2.30
CA ILE A 157 -1.16 12.64 3.25
C ILE A 157 -2.31 11.71 3.63
N PHE A 158 -2.44 11.40 4.92
CA PHE A 158 -3.31 10.35 5.43
C PHE A 158 -4.23 10.86 6.53
N SER A 159 -5.47 10.38 6.54
CA SER A 159 -6.40 10.62 7.65
C SER A 159 -7.25 9.39 7.91
N MET A 160 -7.55 9.17 9.17
CA MET A 160 -8.50 8.17 9.66
C MET A 160 -9.48 8.86 10.61
N GLN A 161 -10.69 9.11 10.14
CA GLN A 161 -11.72 9.90 10.83
C GLN A 161 -13.09 9.30 10.54
N ASP A 162 -14.15 9.86 11.13
CA ASP A 162 -15.50 9.57 10.70
C ASP A 162 -15.64 9.74 9.17
N TYR A 163 -16.25 8.76 8.50
CA TYR A 163 -16.35 8.72 7.05
C TYR A 163 -17.05 9.95 6.47
N GLU A 164 -18.15 10.38 7.10
CA GLU A 164 -18.92 11.53 6.64
C GLU A 164 -18.18 12.86 6.83
N ARG A 165 -17.22 12.92 7.76
CA ARG A 165 -16.34 14.09 7.93
C ARG A 165 -15.25 14.16 6.88
N LEU A 166 -14.76 13.03 6.39
CA LEU A 166 -13.72 13.00 5.35
C LEU A 166 -14.29 13.15 3.93
N ARG A 167 -15.55 12.77 3.70
CA ARG A 167 -16.16 12.82 2.37
C ARG A 167 -16.08 14.21 1.71
N PRO A 168 -16.49 15.32 2.35
CA PRO A 168 -16.39 16.66 1.73
C PRO A 168 -14.95 17.08 1.46
N ILE A 169 -13.99 16.63 2.27
CA ILE A 169 -12.56 16.88 2.04
C ILE A 169 -12.10 16.13 0.79
N TYR A 170 -12.45 14.85 0.66
CA TYR A 170 -12.13 14.05 -0.53
C TYR A 170 -12.72 14.68 -1.79
N GLU A 171 -14.00 15.08 -1.77
CA GLU A 171 -14.68 15.71 -2.90
C GLU A 171 -14.00 17.02 -3.29
N GLU A 172 -13.68 17.90 -2.32
CA GLU A 172 -13.01 19.17 -2.59
C GLU A 172 -11.59 18.99 -3.10
N VAL A 173 -10.80 18.09 -2.49
CA VAL A 173 -9.42 17.80 -2.91
C VAL A 173 -9.39 17.28 -4.34
N THR A 174 -10.22 16.29 -4.66
CA THR A 174 -10.24 15.67 -5.99
C THR A 174 -10.78 16.60 -7.08
N ALA A 175 -11.64 17.55 -6.73
CA ALA A 175 -12.18 18.54 -7.65
C ALA A 175 -11.22 19.70 -7.94
N THR A 176 -10.32 20.05 -7.01
CA THR A 176 -9.54 21.29 -7.07
C THR A 176 -8.03 21.11 -7.11
N ILE A 177 -7.52 19.94 -6.73
CA ILE A 177 -6.08 19.69 -6.58
C ILE A 177 -5.68 18.50 -7.47
N GLN A 178 -4.63 18.68 -8.26
CA GLN A 178 -4.07 17.59 -9.06
C GLN A 178 -3.29 16.63 -8.16
N CYS A 179 -3.91 15.48 -7.83
CA CYS A 179 -3.34 14.43 -7.01
C CYS A 179 -3.99 13.07 -7.33
N SER A 180 -3.44 11.99 -6.79
CA SER A 180 -4.13 10.70 -6.70
C SER A 180 -4.71 10.56 -5.30
N ALA A 181 -5.98 10.20 -5.18
CA ALA A 181 -6.63 10.04 -3.89
C ALA A 181 -7.42 8.72 -3.83
N VAL A 182 -7.38 8.06 -2.68
CA VAL A 182 -8.16 6.85 -2.38
C VAL A 182 -8.95 7.12 -1.11
N PHE A 183 -10.25 6.87 -1.16
CA PHE A 183 -11.17 7.09 -0.03
C PHE A 183 -12.07 5.86 0.15
N TYR A 184 -12.06 5.27 1.34
CA TYR A 184 -12.79 4.03 1.64
C TYR A 184 -13.13 3.91 3.11
N HIS A 185 -14.09 3.03 3.45
CA HIS A 185 -14.38 2.66 4.83
C HIS A 185 -13.28 1.77 5.41
N ASP A 186 -12.99 1.94 6.69
CA ASP A 186 -12.19 0.97 7.42
C ASP A 186 -12.90 -0.39 7.47
N ILE A 187 -12.14 -1.47 7.33
CA ILE A 187 -12.69 -2.83 7.31
C ILE A 187 -13.09 -3.34 8.70
N PHE A 188 -12.53 -2.75 9.76
CA PHE A 188 -12.79 -3.12 11.16
C PHE A 188 -13.79 -2.18 11.82
N ASP A 189 -13.84 -0.92 11.41
CA ASP A 189 -14.79 0.09 11.86
C ASP A 189 -15.47 0.76 10.65
N PRO A 190 -16.64 0.29 10.21
CA PRO A 190 -17.35 0.87 9.06
C PRO A 190 -17.76 2.34 9.24
N SER A 191 -17.75 2.89 10.44
CA SER A 191 -17.98 4.32 10.69
C SER A 191 -16.76 5.17 10.38
N ALA A 192 -15.56 4.58 10.43
CA ALA A 192 -14.32 5.23 10.10
C ALA A 192 -14.07 5.22 8.58
N GLY A 193 -13.61 6.36 8.07
CA GLY A 193 -13.09 6.53 6.73
C GLY A 193 -11.57 6.65 6.75
N LEU A 194 -10.95 6.14 5.69
CA LEU A 194 -9.54 6.37 5.40
C LEU A 194 -9.43 7.19 4.12
N LEU A 195 -8.70 8.30 4.20
CA LEU A 195 -8.38 9.13 3.05
C LEU A 195 -6.86 9.17 2.87
N GLU A 196 -6.42 8.70 1.72
CA GLU A 196 -5.02 8.65 1.31
C GLU A 196 -4.83 9.52 0.08
N ILE A 197 -3.90 10.49 0.14
CA ILE A 197 -3.59 11.41 -0.95
C ILE A 197 -2.13 11.27 -1.31
N TYR A 198 -1.86 11.08 -2.60
CA TYR A 198 -0.56 10.81 -3.19
C TYR A 198 -0.22 11.80 -4.31
N ALA A 199 1.01 11.77 -4.78
CA ALA A 199 1.41 12.49 -5.99
C ALA A 199 0.55 12.06 -7.20
N PRO A 200 0.35 12.94 -8.21
CA PRO A 200 -0.42 12.61 -9.39
C PRO A 200 0.09 11.35 -10.10
N GLY A 201 -0.83 10.47 -10.51
CA GLY A 201 -0.53 9.24 -11.24
C GLY A 201 -0.07 8.05 -10.36
N VAL A 202 0.10 8.24 -9.06
CA VAL A 202 0.42 7.14 -8.14
C VAL A 202 -0.76 6.16 -8.08
N SER A 203 -0.46 4.89 -8.30
CA SER A 203 -1.38 3.76 -8.15
C SER A 203 -0.61 2.44 -8.14
N LYS A 204 -1.21 1.36 -7.64
CA LYS A 204 -0.65 0.01 -7.79
C LYS A 204 -0.38 -0.32 -9.27
N ALA A 205 -1.28 0.08 -10.18
CA ALA A 205 -1.14 -0.14 -11.63
C ALA A 205 0.11 0.52 -12.21
N ALA A 206 0.35 1.79 -11.89
CA ALA A 206 1.54 2.51 -12.37
C ALA A 206 2.83 1.85 -11.86
N ALA A 207 2.85 1.44 -10.58
CA ALA A 207 3.99 0.78 -9.97
C ALA A 207 4.24 -0.62 -10.54
N VAL A 208 3.19 -1.39 -10.85
CA VAL A 208 3.29 -2.70 -11.51
C VAL A 208 3.91 -2.56 -12.90
N LYS A 209 3.42 -1.64 -13.74
CA LYS A 209 3.98 -1.38 -15.08
C LYS A 209 5.46 -0.98 -15.00
N GLN A 210 5.79 -0.14 -14.05
CA GLN A 210 7.17 0.28 -13.86
C GLN A 210 8.06 -0.88 -13.41
N MET A 211 7.61 -1.70 -12.44
CA MET A 211 8.33 -2.88 -11.98
C MET A 211 8.53 -3.88 -13.12
N GLN A 212 7.50 -4.11 -13.95
CA GLN A 212 7.60 -4.95 -15.15
C GLN A 212 8.71 -4.48 -16.09
N THR A 213 8.78 -3.18 -16.34
CA THR A 213 9.81 -2.57 -17.18
C THR A 213 11.22 -2.71 -16.57
N GLU A 214 11.36 -2.44 -15.27
CA GLU A 214 12.63 -2.52 -14.54
C GLU A 214 13.18 -3.96 -14.47
N VAL A 215 12.29 -4.94 -14.31
CA VAL A 215 12.64 -6.38 -14.30
C VAL A 215 12.88 -6.91 -15.71
N GLY A 216 12.32 -6.27 -16.74
CA GLY A 216 12.49 -6.64 -18.14
C GLY A 216 11.75 -7.93 -18.53
N VAL A 217 10.49 -8.07 -18.09
CA VAL A 217 9.62 -9.22 -18.37
C VAL A 217 8.40 -8.83 -19.17
N GLU A 218 7.89 -9.74 -20.00
CA GLU A 218 6.66 -9.54 -20.76
C GLU A 218 5.41 -10.00 -19.99
N GLN A 219 5.56 -11.01 -19.12
CA GLN A 219 4.46 -11.64 -18.40
C GLN A 219 4.42 -11.15 -16.95
N VAL A 220 3.26 -10.64 -16.56
CA VAL A 220 2.96 -10.24 -15.17
C VAL A 220 1.66 -10.88 -14.73
N VAL A 221 1.73 -11.66 -13.65
CA VAL A 221 0.56 -12.21 -12.97
C VAL A 221 0.35 -11.43 -11.68
N VAL A 222 -0.86 -10.92 -11.46
CA VAL A 222 -1.20 -10.18 -10.24
C VAL A 222 -2.29 -10.89 -9.47
N PHE A 223 -2.22 -10.79 -8.12
CA PHE A 223 -3.23 -11.34 -7.21
C PHE A 223 -3.80 -10.21 -6.35
N GLY A 224 -5.12 -10.24 -6.10
CA GLY A 224 -5.78 -9.23 -5.29
C GLY A 224 -7.17 -9.65 -4.83
N ASP A 225 -7.73 -8.86 -3.91
CA ASP A 225 -9.05 -9.08 -3.35
C ASP A 225 -9.90 -7.82 -3.23
N ASN A 226 -9.27 -6.63 -3.26
CA ASN A 226 -9.91 -5.37 -2.93
C ASN A 226 -9.98 -4.41 -4.14
N ARG A 227 -10.83 -3.39 -4.07
CA ARG A 227 -11.09 -2.42 -5.14
C ARG A 227 -9.84 -1.65 -5.58
N ASN A 228 -8.89 -1.40 -4.67
CA ASN A 228 -7.61 -0.78 -5.01
C ASN A 228 -6.68 -1.69 -5.84
N ASP A 229 -7.03 -2.98 -6.01
CA ASP A 229 -6.31 -3.92 -6.86
C ASP A 229 -6.83 -3.93 -8.30
N ILE A 230 -8.07 -3.49 -8.53
CA ILE A 230 -8.68 -3.47 -9.86
C ILE A 230 -7.77 -2.79 -10.90
N PRO A 231 -7.17 -1.61 -10.63
CA PRO A 231 -6.27 -1.00 -11.60
C PRO A 231 -5.04 -1.84 -11.95
N MET A 232 -4.43 -2.55 -10.99
CA MET A 232 -3.29 -3.41 -11.30
C MET A 232 -3.71 -4.69 -12.05
N MET A 233 -4.89 -5.23 -11.77
CA MET A 233 -5.45 -6.36 -12.52
C MET A 233 -5.70 -6.03 -14.00
N GLN A 234 -6.16 -4.81 -14.28
CA GLN A 234 -6.45 -4.34 -15.64
C GLN A 234 -5.19 -4.14 -16.50
N VAL A 235 -4.02 -3.97 -15.89
CA VAL A 235 -2.75 -3.74 -16.61
C VAL A 235 -1.85 -4.97 -16.66
N ALA A 236 -2.17 -6.01 -15.91
CA ALA A 236 -1.44 -7.27 -15.89
C ALA A 236 -1.71 -8.10 -17.16
N THR A 237 -0.81 -9.01 -17.48
CA THR A 237 -1.06 -10.00 -18.55
C THR A 237 -2.02 -11.09 -18.11
N HIS A 238 -2.07 -11.36 -16.81
CA HIS A 238 -3.02 -12.28 -16.19
C HIS A 238 -3.34 -11.80 -14.77
N SER A 239 -4.62 -11.82 -14.38
CA SER A 239 -5.07 -11.35 -13.08
C SER A 239 -5.89 -12.41 -12.37
N VAL A 240 -5.62 -12.60 -11.09
CA VAL A 240 -6.16 -13.68 -10.27
C VAL A 240 -6.81 -13.08 -9.03
N ALA A 241 -8.10 -13.29 -8.83
CA ALA A 241 -8.79 -12.92 -7.61
C ALA A 241 -8.87 -14.12 -6.66
N VAL A 242 -8.74 -13.89 -5.37
CA VAL A 242 -9.04 -14.90 -4.36
C VAL A 242 -10.54 -14.98 -4.11
N GLU A 243 -11.05 -16.13 -3.59
CA GLU A 243 -12.50 -16.34 -3.42
C GLU A 243 -13.15 -15.35 -2.45
N ASN A 244 -12.42 -14.88 -1.45
CA ASN A 244 -12.89 -13.84 -0.53
C ASN A 244 -12.86 -12.41 -1.11
N ALA A 245 -12.42 -12.22 -2.36
CA ALA A 245 -12.39 -10.91 -3.01
C ALA A 245 -13.78 -10.30 -3.20
N PHE A 246 -13.85 -8.96 -3.24
CA PHE A 246 -15.08 -8.26 -3.58
C PHE A 246 -15.62 -8.69 -4.95
N PRO A 247 -16.96 -8.71 -5.14
CA PRO A 247 -17.58 -9.11 -6.42
C PRO A 247 -17.03 -8.34 -7.63
N GLU A 248 -16.76 -7.04 -7.47
CA GLU A 248 -16.23 -6.18 -8.53
C GLU A 248 -14.79 -6.57 -8.94
N VAL A 249 -14.00 -7.06 -7.99
CA VAL A 249 -12.63 -7.55 -8.22
C VAL A 249 -12.67 -8.87 -8.98
N LYS A 250 -13.55 -9.81 -8.55
CA LYS A 250 -13.76 -11.07 -9.26
C LYS A 250 -14.25 -10.88 -10.69
N ALA A 251 -15.08 -9.85 -10.92
CA ALA A 251 -15.63 -9.55 -12.24
C ALA A 251 -14.58 -9.08 -13.27
N VAL A 252 -13.44 -8.52 -12.83
CA VAL A 252 -12.37 -8.05 -13.70
C VAL A 252 -11.18 -9.01 -13.76
N ALA A 253 -11.12 -9.99 -12.85
CA ALA A 253 -10.05 -10.98 -12.82
C ALA A 253 -10.17 -11.98 -13.99
N SER A 254 -9.03 -12.46 -14.48
CA SER A 254 -8.98 -13.54 -15.49
C SER A 254 -9.49 -14.85 -14.92
N GLU A 255 -9.27 -15.10 -13.64
CA GLU A 255 -9.78 -16.27 -12.90
C GLU A 255 -9.91 -15.99 -11.40
N VAL A 256 -10.64 -16.88 -10.72
CA VAL A 256 -10.84 -16.86 -9.27
C VAL A 256 -10.30 -18.16 -8.69
N ILE A 257 -9.45 -18.04 -7.66
CA ILE A 257 -8.85 -19.17 -6.95
C ILE A 257 -9.43 -19.33 -5.54
N ALA A 258 -9.00 -20.34 -4.80
CA ALA A 258 -9.41 -20.57 -3.41
C ALA A 258 -9.19 -19.33 -2.52
N PRO A 259 -9.79 -19.25 -1.32
CA PRO A 259 -9.62 -18.09 -0.44
C PRO A 259 -8.19 -17.97 0.09
N ASN A 260 -7.80 -16.76 0.51
CA ASN A 260 -6.48 -16.48 1.08
C ASN A 260 -6.11 -17.42 2.25
N THR A 261 -7.09 -17.80 3.05
CA THR A 261 -6.90 -18.73 4.20
C THR A 261 -6.52 -20.15 3.80
N ALA A 262 -6.66 -20.50 2.52
CA ALA A 262 -6.22 -21.78 1.95
C ALA A 262 -4.85 -21.71 1.27
N ASN A 263 -4.03 -20.69 1.54
CA ASN A 263 -2.73 -20.45 0.87
C ASN A 263 -2.83 -20.44 -0.66
N ALA A 264 -3.91 -19.90 -1.19
CA ALA A 264 -4.25 -20.00 -2.61
C ALA A 264 -3.17 -19.41 -3.52
N VAL A 265 -2.58 -18.24 -3.16
CA VAL A 265 -1.54 -17.57 -3.96
C VAL A 265 -0.26 -18.40 -4.06
N PRO A 266 0.36 -18.88 -2.96
CA PRO A 266 1.54 -19.74 -3.04
C PRO A 266 1.31 -21.02 -3.83
N LEU A 267 0.16 -21.68 -3.63
CA LEU A 267 -0.18 -22.92 -4.32
C LEU A 267 -0.40 -22.67 -5.81
N TYR A 268 -1.09 -21.61 -6.18
CA TYR A 268 -1.25 -21.21 -7.57
C TYR A 268 0.09 -20.99 -8.27
N ILE A 269 1.00 -20.23 -7.65
CA ILE A 269 2.33 -19.96 -8.22
C ILE A 269 3.11 -21.28 -8.41
N ARG A 270 3.06 -22.19 -7.43
CA ARG A 270 3.69 -23.49 -7.52
C ARG A 270 3.21 -24.29 -8.75
N ASP A 271 1.90 -24.30 -8.98
CA ASP A 271 1.25 -25.15 -9.99
C ASP A 271 1.30 -24.55 -11.40
N HIS A 272 1.52 -23.21 -11.55
CA HIS A 272 1.50 -22.49 -12.83
C HIS A 272 2.84 -21.85 -13.23
N ARG A 273 3.89 -21.97 -12.41
CA ARG A 273 5.20 -21.46 -12.82
C ARG A 273 5.79 -22.33 -13.95
N SER A 274 6.21 -21.67 -15.00
CA SER A 274 6.97 -22.29 -16.12
C SER A 274 8.47 -22.22 -15.89
#